data_a22f997d2e37cb9cd84f966e92256ddd
#
_entry.id   a22f997d2e37cb9cd84f966e92256ddd
#
_cell.length_a   1.000
_cell.length_b   1.000
_cell.length_c   1.000
_cell.angle_alpha   90.00
_cell.angle_beta   90.00
_cell.angle_gamma   90.00
#
_symmetry.space_group_name_H-M   'P 1'
#
loop_
_entity.id
_entity.type
_entity.pdbx_description
1 polymer ?
#
loop_
_entity_poly.entity_id
_entity_poly.type
_entity_poly.pdbx_seq_one_letter_code
_entity_poly.pdbx_strand_id
1 'polypeptide(L)'
;MRSRHKLAAIAKKHEAKGNHAKAKRIVTNNLGNKKIKGMRGRFRNCLKDVSFKTAHALADNYGHIVSEDLSWSMSPNKWRSKGKTFNRRMSGWAKGILKDALNSVFLQRGVVHDLVNAAYTSQIDSRTQRLEGKRYGDRFIGVDGVVLQADENAAQNILDRFYDTEISRYTKKEEVKR
;
A
#
# COMPACT_ATOMS: atom_id res chain seq x y z
N MET A 1 9.80 6.74 20.47
CA MET A 1 9.13 7.55 21.51
C MET A 1 10.07 7.98 22.65
N ARG A 2 10.92 7.11 23.22
CA ARG A 2 11.88 7.46 24.30
C ARG A 2 12.76 8.69 24.03
N SER A 3 13.18 8.92 22.78
CA SER A 3 14.02 10.06 22.40
C SER A 3 13.30 11.43 22.50
N ARG A 4 12.00 11.51 22.14
CA ARG A 4 11.25 12.78 22.25
C ARG A 4 10.97 13.18 23.70
N HIS A 5 10.70 12.23 24.59
CA HIS A 5 10.52 12.50 26.02
C HIS A 5 11.80 13.04 26.66
N LYS A 6 12.96 12.46 26.31
CA LYS A 6 14.25 12.97 26.77
C LYS A 6 14.51 14.42 26.31
N LEU A 7 14.25 14.72 25.05
CA LEU A 7 14.41 16.07 24.50
C LEU A 7 13.43 17.09 25.14
N ALA A 8 12.20 16.67 25.43
CA ALA A 8 11.25 17.52 26.15
C ALA A 8 11.71 17.84 27.58
N ALA A 9 12.24 16.83 28.28
CA ALA A 9 12.81 17.04 29.62
C ALA A 9 14.02 17.99 29.59
N ILE A 10 14.89 17.83 28.60
CA ILE A 10 16.06 18.73 28.41
C ILE A 10 15.58 20.16 28.12
N ALA A 11 14.56 20.36 27.27
CA ALA A 11 14.02 21.67 26.99
C ALA A 11 13.46 22.33 28.26
N LYS A 12 12.65 21.62 29.05
CA LYS A 12 12.14 22.09 30.37
C LYS A 12 13.25 22.47 31.33
N LYS A 13 14.33 21.64 31.39
CA LYS A 13 15.48 21.93 32.24
C LYS A 13 16.23 23.23 31.84
N HIS A 14 16.32 23.49 30.53
CA HIS A 14 16.92 24.75 30.04
C HIS A 14 16.02 25.97 30.32
N GLU A 15 14.71 25.78 30.20
CA GLU A 15 13.73 26.81 30.52
C GLU A 15 13.77 27.22 32.00
N ALA A 16 13.80 26.22 32.91
CA ALA A 16 13.95 26.44 34.34
C ALA A 16 15.26 27.09 34.75
N LYS A 17 16.31 26.97 33.93
CA LYS A 17 17.62 27.65 34.12
C LYS A 17 17.70 29.01 33.45
N GLY A 18 16.61 29.58 32.94
CA GLY A 18 16.58 30.86 32.24
C GLY A 18 17.16 30.84 30.81
N ASN A 19 17.56 29.67 30.27
CA ASN A 19 18.07 29.55 28.92
C ASN A 19 16.96 29.33 27.90
N HIS A 20 16.11 30.37 27.77
CA HIS A 20 14.91 30.34 26.94
C HIS A 20 15.23 30.14 25.44
N ALA A 21 16.32 30.73 24.93
CA ALA A 21 16.73 30.61 23.53
C ALA A 21 17.02 29.14 23.16
N LYS A 22 17.75 28.42 24.03
CA LYS A 22 18.06 27.00 23.81
C LYS A 22 16.84 26.09 23.98
N ALA A 23 16.00 26.35 24.97
CA ALA A 23 14.73 25.67 25.14
C ALA A 23 13.83 25.80 23.90
N LYS A 24 13.62 27.02 23.42
CA LYS A 24 12.82 27.32 22.21
C LYS A 24 13.40 26.63 20.97
N ARG A 25 14.72 26.62 20.78
CA ARG A 25 15.38 25.92 19.66
C ARG A 25 15.14 24.41 19.70
N ILE A 26 15.23 23.79 20.88
CA ILE A 26 14.93 22.34 21.04
C ILE A 26 13.47 22.04 20.71
N VAL A 27 12.55 22.85 21.23
CA VAL A 27 11.10 22.68 20.97
C VAL A 27 10.81 22.84 19.48
N THR A 28 11.28 23.90 18.84
CA THR A 28 10.98 24.19 17.44
C THR A 28 11.60 23.18 16.48
N ASN A 29 12.87 22.84 16.66
CA ASN A 29 13.62 22.02 15.69
C ASN A 29 13.48 20.51 15.94
N ASN A 30 13.38 20.07 17.20
CA ASN A 30 13.43 18.67 17.56
C ASN A 30 12.08 18.09 18.05
N LEU A 31 11.26 18.91 18.73
CA LEU A 31 9.95 18.50 19.25
C LEU A 31 8.81 18.97 18.33
N GLY A 32 9.02 19.99 17.52
CA GLY A 32 8.06 20.48 16.54
C GLY A 32 7.84 19.52 15.36
N ASN A 33 6.90 19.89 14.50
CA ASN A 33 6.54 19.10 13.31
C ASN A 33 7.52 19.25 12.14
N LYS A 34 8.48 20.20 12.18
CA LYS A 34 9.41 20.50 11.07
C LYS A 34 10.22 19.28 10.64
N LYS A 35 10.83 18.58 11.60
CA LYS A 35 11.61 17.36 11.34
C LYS A 35 10.74 16.24 10.77
N ILE A 36 9.53 16.07 11.33
CA ILE A 36 8.57 15.06 10.87
C ILE A 36 8.06 15.37 9.46
N LYS A 37 7.75 16.65 9.18
CA LYS A 37 7.36 17.10 7.82
C LYS A 37 8.48 16.86 6.81
N GLY A 38 9.73 17.21 7.15
CA GLY A 38 10.89 16.95 6.28
C GLY A 38 11.11 15.45 6.02
N MET A 39 10.99 14.59 7.04
CA MET A 39 11.08 13.15 6.85
C MET A 39 9.95 12.59 5.97
N ARG A 40 8.71 13.05 6.17
CA ARG A 40 7.56 12.64 5.33
C ARG A 40 7.74 13.12 3.88
N GLY A 41 8.26 14.32 3.67
CA GLY A 41 8.57 14.83 2.34
C GLY A 41 9.59 13.95 1.61
N ARG A 42 10.71 13.63 2.25
CA ARG A 42 11.74 12.73 1.69
C ARG A 42 11.18 11.35 1.38
N PHE A 43 10.43 10.75 2.30
CA PHE A 43 9.79 9.47 2.10
C PHE A 43 8.83 9.49 0.90
N ARG A 44 7.99 10.54 0.79
CA ARG A 44 7.08 10.69 -0.34
C ARG A 44 7.82 10.83 -1.67
N ASN A 45 8.93 11.57 -1.72
CA ASN A 45 9.73 11.71 -2.93
C ASN A 45 10.40 10.38 -3.33
N CYS A 46 10.93 9.64 -2.35
CA CYS A 46 11.46 8.30 -2.59
C CYS A 46 10.38 7.35 -3.15
N LEU A 47 9.17 7.36 -2.57
CA LEU A 47 8.04 6.57 -3.09
C LEU A 47 7.67 6.96 -4.52
N LYS A 48 7.64 8.26 -4.84
CA LYS A 48 7.40 8.71 -6.21
C LYS A 48 8.46 8.18 -7.16
N ASP A 49 9.73 8.33 -6.83
CA ASP A 49 10.84 7.86 -7.66
C ASP A 49 10.73 6.36 -7.94
N VAL A 50 10.55 5.55 -6.91
CA VAL A 50 10.36 4.09 -7.05
C VAL A 50 9.11 3.78 -7.89
N SER A 51 7.98 4.45 -7.62
CA SER A 51 6.74 4.19 -8.37
C SER A 51 6.86 4.50 -9.85
N PHE A 52 7.49 5.62 -10.22
CA PHE A 52 7.71 5.96 -11.62
C PHE A 52 8.70 5.02 -12.30
N LYS A 53 9.81 4.66 -11.63
CA LYS A 53 10.75 3.65 -12.15
C LYS A 53 10.07 2.31 -12.40
N THR A 54 9.24 1.86 -11.47
CA THR A 54 8.45 0.64 -11.64
C THR A 54 7.49 0.75 -12.83
N ALA A 55 6.77 1.87 -12.95
CA ALA A 55 5.84 2.09 -14.05
C ALA A 55 6.54 2.09 -15.41
N HIS A 56 7.71 2.74 -15.52
CA HIS A 56 8.52 2.71 -16.75
C HIS A 56 9.03 1.30 -17.05
N ALA A 57 9.57 0.58 -16.06
CA ALA A 57 10.03 -0.78 -16.26
C ALA A 57 8.91 -1.72 -16.74
N LEU A 58 7.69 -1.56 -16.21
CA LEU A 58 6.53 -2.31 -16.70
C LEU A 58 6.17 -1.93 -18.14
N ALA A 59 6.14 -0.63 -18.45
CA ALA A 59 5.81 -0.15 -19.79
C ALA A 59 6.87 -0.51 -20.86
N ASP A 60 8.11 -0.67 -20.46
CA ASP A 60 9.20 -1.09 -21.37
C ASP A 60 9.09 -2.58 -21.73
N ASN A 61 8.46 -3.40 -20.89
CA ASN A 61 8.40 -4.84 -21.07
C ASN A 61 7.02 -5.37 -21.50
N TYR A 62 5.94 -4.61 -21.25
CA TYR A 62 4.58 -5.10 -21.46
C TYR A 62 3.69 -4.04 -22.12
N GLY A 63 2.97 -4.44 -23.16
CA GLY A 63 1.97 -3.58 -23.84
C GLY A 63 0.59 -3.62 -23.19
N HIS A 64 0.32 -4.61 -22.33
CA HIS A 64 -0.95 -4.77 -21.62
C HIS A 64 -0.69 -5.28 -20.19
N ILE A 65 -1.34 -4.66 -19.23
CA ILE A 65 -1.19 -4.97 -17.81
C ILE A 65 -2.58 -5.05 -17.17
N VAL A 66 -2.77 -6.08 -16.35
CA VAL A 66 -3.99 -6.29 -15.58
C VAL A 66 -3.69 -6.10 -14.09
N SER A 67 -4.53 -5.40 -13.38
CA SER A 67 -4.39 -5.23 -11.92
C SER A 67 -5.73 -5.23 -11.20
N GLU A 68 -5.69 -5.40 -9.89
CA GLU A 68 -6.89 -5.35 -9.05
C GLU A 68 -7.49 -3.95 -8.94
N ASP A 69 -8.81 -3.84 -9.01
CA ASP A 69 -9.51 -2.64 -8.57
C ASP A 69 -9.64 -2.59 -7.05
N LEU A 70 -8.73 -1.90 -6.42
CA LEU A 70 -8.75 -1.71 -4.96
C LEU A 70 -9.57 -0.48 -4.52
N SER A 71 -10.28 0.21 -5.39
CA SER A 71 -11.03 1.42 -5.03
C SER A 71 -12.14 1.15 -4.01
N TRP A 72 -12.83 0.02 -4.13
CA TRP A 72 -13.90 -0.41 -3.23
C TRP A 72 -13.41 -0.91 -1.87
N SER A 73 -12.31 -1.64 -1.84
CA SER A 73 -11.79 -2.22 -0.60
C SER A 73 -11.27 -1.18 0.37
N MET A 74 -11.04 0.04 -0.12
CA MET A 74 -10.34 1.12 0.56
C MET A 74 -11.25 2.31 0.90
N SER A 75 -12.56 2.11 0.94
CA SER A 75 -13.51 3.14 1.34
C SER A 75 -13.14 3.73 2.72
N PRO A 76 -13.08 5.07 2.87
CA PRO A 76 -12.76 5.73 4.14
C PRO A 76 -13.65 5.30 5.30
N ASN A 77 -14.90 4.92 5.02
CA ASN A 77 -15.85 4.47 6.04
C ASN A 77 -15.50 3.08 6.61
N LYS A 78 -14.92 2.18 5.81
CA LYS A 78 -14.42 0.88 6.30
C LYS A 78 -13.15 1.03 7.17
N TRP A 79 -12.38 2.10 7.01
CA TRP A 79 -11.14 2.31 7.76
C TRP A 79 -11.36 2.95 9.13
N ARG A 80 -12.38 3.80 9.28
CA ARG A 80 -12.71 4.43 10.56
C ARG A 80 -12.95 3.42 11.67
N SER A 81 -13.45 2.24 11.35
CA SER A 81 -13.72 1.17 12.32
C SER A 81 -12.48 0.42 12.83
N LYS A 82 -11.33 0.55 12.17
CA LYS A 82 -10.12 -0.24 12.49
C LYS A 82 -9.12 0.43 13.45
N GLY A 83 -9.48 1.59 14.02
CA GLY A 83 -8.72 2.27 15.07
C GLY A 83 -7.54 3.13 14.59
N LYS A 84 -7.09 4.04 15.47
CA LYS A 84 -6.06 5.06 15.18
C LYS A 84 -4.72 4.50 14.72
N THR A 85 -4.28 3.37 15.25
CA THR A 85 -2.98 2.76 14.92
C THR A 85 -2.98 2.18 13.51
N PHE A 86 -4.05 1.50 13.12
CA PHE A 86 -4.23 0.99 11.77
C PHE A 86 -4.29 2.15 10.77
N ASN A 87 -5.15 3.13 11.01
CA ASN A 87 -5.30 4.30 10.13
C ASN A 87 -3.98 5.06 9.96
N ARG A 88 -3.17 5.20 11.02
CA ARG A 88 -1.85 5.83 10.95
C ARG A 88 -0.84 5.02 10.12
N ARG A 89 -0.88 3.68 10.18
CA ARG A 89 -0.05 2.82 9.34
C ARG A 89 -0.46 2.92 7.88
N MET A 90 -1.76 2.91 7.62
CA MET A 90 -2.31 2.95 6.26
C MET A 90 -2.24 4.33 5.61
N SER A 91 -2.22 5.43 6.38
CA SER A 91 -2.06 6.79 5.84
C SER A 91 -0.71 7.03 5.14
N GLY A 92 0.29 6.19 5.41
CA GLY A 92 1.58 6.20 4.72
C GLY A 92 1.65 5.30 3.49
N TRP A 93 0.58 4.59 3.16
CA TRP A 93 0.59 3.64 2.07
C TRP A 93 0.63 4.33 0.71
N ALA A 94 1.56 3.85 -0.13
CA ALA A 94 1.94 4.44 -1.40
C ALA A 94 0.93 4.23 -2.54
N LYS A 95 -0.23 3.60 -2.29
CA LYS A 95 -1.22 3.20 -3.31
C LYS A 95 -1.59 4.33 -4.29
N GLY A 96 -1.88 5.53 -3.77
CA GLY A 96 -2.22 6.67 -4.63
C GLY A 96 -1.06 7.08 -5.52
N ILE A 97 0.15 7.13 -4.96
CA ILE A 97 1.36 7.53 -5.70
C ILE A 97 1.68 6.50 -6.80
N LEU A 98 1.57 5.21 -6.50
CA LEU A 98 1.78 4.15 -7.49
C LEU A 98 0.71 4.20 -8.59
N LYS A 99 -0.57 4.34 -8.22
CA LYS A 99 -1.66 4.48 -9.19
C LYS A 99 -1.44 5.66 -10.13
N ASP A 100 -1.07 6.83 -9.59
CA ASP A 100 -0.81 8.04 -10.38
C ASP A 100 0.37 7.83 -11.34
N ALA A 101 1.45 7.16 -10.87
CA ALA A 101 2.60 6.84 -11.70
C ALA A 101 2.25 5.87 -12.84
N LEU A 102 1.53 4.77 -12.53
CA LEU A 102 1.08 3.80 -13.54
C LEU A 102 0.19 4.46 -14.58
N ASN A 103 -0.84 5.19 -14.16
CA ASN A 103 -1.75 5.87 -15.08
C ASN A 103 -1.01 6.86 -15.98
N SER A 104 -0.09 7.66 -15.42
CA SER A 104 0.66 8.67 -16.19
C SER A 104 1.57 8.02 -17.23
N VAL A 105 2.37 7.03 -16.82
CA VAL A 105 3.34 6.38 -17.71
C VAL A 105 2.64 5.52 -18.76
N PHE A 106 1.62 4.76 -18.36
CA PHE A 106 0.90 3.88 -19.30
C PHE A 106 0.17 4.69 -20.38
N LEU A 107 -0.48 5.80 -19.98
CA LEU A 107 -1.08 6.70 -20.96
C LEU A 107 -0.06 7.27 -21.95
N GLN A 108 1.12 7.70 -21.47
CA GLN A 108 2.18 8.24 -22.32
C GLN A 108 2.80 7.20 -23.27
N ARG A 109 2.85 5.94 -22.83
CA ARG A 109 3.49 4.84 -23.57
C ARG A 109 2.51 4.00 -24.38
N GLY A 110 1.19 4.29 -24.32
CA GLY A 110 0.17 3.51 -24.99
C GLY A 110 -0.01 2.09 -24.41
N VAL A 111 0.34 1.86 -23.14
CA VAL A 111 0.12 0.59 -22.46
C VAL A 111 -1.34 0.47 -22.04
N VAL A 112 -1.98 -0.62 -22.40
CA VAL A 112 -3.35 -0.93 -21.96
C VAL A 112 -3.31 -1.36 -20.49
N HIS A 113 -4.19 -0.77 -19.66
CA HIS A 113 -4.26 -1.10 -18.23
C HIS A 113 -5.70 -1.42 -17.84
N ASP A 114 -5.98 -2.69 -17.63
CA ASP A 114 -7.28 -3.18 -17.19
C ASP A 114 -7.34 -3.44 -15.69
N LEU A 115 -8.51 -3.15 -15.12
CA LEU A 115 -8.79 -3.34 -13.70
C LEU A 115 -9.84 -4.42 -13.52
N VAL A 116 -9.51 -5.44 -12.72
CA VAL A 116 -10.40 -6.56 -12.42
C VAL A 116 -10.88 -6.54 -10.97
N ASN A 117 -11.89 -7.34 -10.70
CA ASN A 117 -12.45 -7.51 -9.35
C ASN A 117 -11.43 -8.15 -8.40
N ALA A 118 -11.18 -7.47 -7.28
CA ALA A 118 -10.20 -7.90 -6.27
C ALA A 118 -10.72 -8.97 -5.27
N ALA A 119 -11.97 -9.43 -5.43
CA ALA A 119 -12.55 -10.36 -4.47
C ALA A 119 -11.88 -11.74 -4.55
N TYR A 120 -11.34 -12.17 -3.41
CA TYR A 120 -10.72 -13.48 -3.20
C TYR A 120 -9.47 -13.81 -4.02
N THR A 121 -8.94 -12.92 -4.86
CA THR A 121 -7.73 -13.17 -5.68
C THR A 121 -6.54 -13.69 -4.88
N SER A 122 -6.35 -13.23 -3.65
CA SER A 122 -5.29 -13.71 -2.74
C SER A 122 -5.65 -14.97 -1.94
N GLN A 123 -6.85 -15.54 -2.11
CA GLN A 123 -7.36 -16.68 -1.35
C GLN A 123 -7.67 -17.88 -2.24
N ILE A 124 -7.79 -17.68 -3.54
CA ILE A 124 -7.99 -18.73 -4.53
C ILE A 124 -6.64 -19.41 -4.82
N ASP A 125 -6.63 -20.73 -4.93
CA ASP A 125 -5.49 -21.47 -5.47
C ASP A 125 -5.48 -21.32 -6.99
N SER A 126 -4.44 -20.67 -7.54
CA SER A 126 -4.35 -20.38 -8.98
C SER A 126 -4.29 -21.63 -9.87
N ARG A 127 -3.94 -22.78 -9.30
CA ARG A 127 -3.87 -24.07 -10.03
C ARG A 127 -5.23 -24.74 -10.18
N THR A 128 -6.07 -24.63 -9.15
CA THR A 128 -7.38 -25.30 -9.10
C THR A 128 -8.56 -24.35 -9.36
N GLN A 129 -8.31 -23.03 -9.31
CA GLN A 129 -9.31 -21.97 -9.40
C GLN A 129 -10.40 -22.05 -8.31
N ARG A 130 -10.08 -22.72 -7.19
CA ARG A 130 -11.00 -22.88 -6.06
C ARG A 130 -10.58 -22.06 -4.86
N LEU A 131 -11.55 -21.66 -4.05
CA LEU A 131 -11.33 -20.97 -2.78
C LEU A 131 -10.87 -21.97 -1.70
N GLU A 132 -9.73 -22.57 -1.94
CA GLU A 132 -9.11 -23.61 -1.14
C GLU A 132 -7.70 -23.21 -0.76
N GLY A 133 -7.23 -23.68 0.41
CA GLY A 133 -5.91 -23.33 0.91
C GLY A 133 -5.90 -22.09 1.78
N LYS A 134 -4.69 -21.69 2.23
CA LYS A 134 -4.51 -20.58 3.18
C LYS A 134 -3.23 -19.80 2.89
N ARG A 135 -3.31 -18.48 3.00
CA ARG A 135 -2.15 -17.59 2.94
C ARG A 135 -1.53 -17.41 4.33
N TYR A 136 -0.20 -17.60 4.42
CA TYR A 136 0.63 -17.33 5.59
C TYR A 136 1.80 -16.45 5.20
N GLY A 137 1.68 -15.13 5.38
CA GLY A 137 2.69 -14.16 4.92
C GLY A 137 2.92 -14.25 3.41
N ASP A 138 4.15 -14.60 3.01
CA ASP A 138 4.55 -14.72 1.61
C ASP A 138 4.29 -16.10 0.99
N ARG A 139 3.68 -17.02 1.76
CA ARG A 139 3.36 -18.37 1.31
C ARG A 139 1.86 -18.56 1.19
N PHE A 140 1.45 -19.25 0.16
CA PHE A 140 0.11 -19.80 -0.01
C PHE A 140 0.21 -21.32 0.02
N ILE A 141 -0.60 -22.00 0.83
CA ILE A 141 -0.60 -23.45 1.01
C ILE A 141 -1.93 -23.99 0.51
N GLY A 142 -1.90 -24.74 -0.58
CA GLY A 142 -3.05 -25.45 -1.12
C GLY A 142 -3.53 -26.58 -0.20
N VAL A 143 -4.71 -27.12 -0.45
CA VAL A 143 -5.26 -28.28 0.30
C VAL A 143 -4.43 -29.54 0.11
N ASP A 144 -3.74 -29.66 -1.01
CA ASP A 144 -2.80 -30.75 -1.33
C ASP A 144 -1.43 -30.60 -0.66
N GLY A 145 -1.25 -29.52 0.16
CA GLY A 145 0.00 -29.22 0.83
C GLY A 145 1.07 -28.55 -0.04
N VAL A 146 0.78 -28.30 -1.33
CA VAL A 146 1.71 -27.56 -2.20
C VAL A 146 1.83 -26.13 -1.75
N VAL A 147 3.08 -25.63 -1.67
CA VAL A 147 3.38 -24.27 -1.26
C VAL A 147 3.72 -23.42 -2.48
N LEU A 148 2.97 -22.34 -2.69
CA LEU A 148 3.20 -21.34 -3.72
C LEU A 148 3.70 -20.04 -3.07
N GLN A 149 4.37 -19.21 -3.87
CA GLN A 149 4.61 -17.82 -3.48
C GLN A 149 3.28 -17.06 -3.55
N ALA A 150 2.89 -16.38 -2.44
CA ALA A 150 1.53 -15.87 -2.28
C ALA A 150 1.18 -14.73 -3.25
N ASP A 151 2.15 -13.90 -3.63
CA ASP A 151 1.93 -12.79 -4.54
C ASP A 151 1.90 -13.27 -6.00
N GLU A 152 2.69 -14.30 -6.36
CA GLU A 152 2.61 -14.96 -7.68
C GLU A 152 1.26 -15.67 -7.85
N ASN A 153 0.80 -16.41 -6.83
CA ASN A 153 -0.52 -17.01 -6.82
C ASN A 153 -1.62 -15.97 -7.01
N ALA A 154 -1.53 -14.83 -6.32
CA ALA A 154 -2.50 -13.75 -6.46
C ALA A 154 -2.42 -13.09 -7.86
N ALA A 155 -1.23 -12.89 -8.41
CA ALA A 155 -1.04 -12.32 -9.75
C ALA A 155 -1.64 -13.20 -10.84
N GLN A 156 -1.46 -14.54 -10.75
CA GLN A 156 -2.11 -15.48 -11.66
C GLN A 156 -3.63 -15.41 -11.57
N ASN A 157 -4.20 -15.38 -10.36
CA ASN A 157 -5.65 -15.23 -10.17
C ASN A 157 -6.20 -13.90 -10.70
N ILE A 158 -5.41 -12.80 -10.67
CA ILE A 158 -5.77 -11.53 -11.26
C ILE A 158 -5.83 -11.65 -12.78
N LEU A 159 -4.85 -12.32 -13.38
CA LEU A 159 -4.82 -12.55 -14.83
C LEU A 159 -5.98 -13.45 -15.27
N ASP A 160 -6.23 -14.55 -14.56
CA ASP A 160 -7.35 -15.46 -14.86
C ASP A 160 -8.69 -14.73 -14.72
N ARG A 161 -8.82 -13.81 -13.74
CA ARG A 161 -10.01 -12.97 -13.56
C ARG A 161 -10.29 -12.05 -14.74
N PHE A 162 -9.27 -11.62 -15.47
CA PHE A 162 -9.44 -10.82 -16.68
C PHE A 162 -10.15 -11.59 -17.80
N TYR A 163 -9.88 -12.89 -17.89
CA TYR A 163 -10.53 -13.77 -18.88
C TYR A 163 -11.88 -14.34 -18.41
N ASP A 164 -12.25 -14.11 -17.17
CA ASP A 164 -13.52 -14.57 -16.59
C ASP A 164 -14.68 -13.67 -17.02
N THR A 165 -15.57 -14.20 -17.84
CA THR A 165 -16.73 -13.46 -18.36
C THR A 165 -17.89 -13.36 -17.35
N GLU A 166 -17.89 -14.18 -16.30
CA GLU A 166 -18.97 -14.23 -15.31
C GLU A 166 -18.77 -13.19 -14.19
N ILE A 167 -17.51 -12.83 -13.90
CA ILE A 167 -17.17 -11.93 -12.81
C ILE A 167 -16.69 -10.59 -13.36
N SER A 168 -17.62 -9.64 -13.45
CA SER A 168 -17.28 -8.26 -13.83
C SER A 168 -16.52 -7.53 -12.72
N ARG A 169 -15.84 -6.44 -13.07
CA ARG A 169 -15.16 -5.55 -12.13
C ARG A 169 -16.06 -5.11 -10.96
N TYR A 170 -17.38 -4.99 -11.20
CA TYR A 170 -18.36 -4.45 -10.27
C TYR A 170 -19.15 -5.53 -9.53
N THR A 171 -18.94 -6.80 -9.80
CA THR A 171 -19.59 -7.91 -9.10
C THR A 171 -19.32 -7.81 -7.60
N LYS A 172 -20.36 -7.95 -6.80
CA LYS A 172 -20.22 -7.87 -5.33
C LYS A 172 -19.43 -9.05 -4.80
N LYS A 173 -18.68 -8.83 -3.72
CA LYS A 173 -17.81 -9.85 -3.13
C LYS A 173 -18.57 -11.13 -2.75
N GLU A 174 -19.80 -10.99 -2.30
CA GLU A 174 -20.66 -12.10 -1.88
C GLU A 174 -21.10 -12.98 -3.06
N GLU A 175 -21.14 -12.40 -4.27
CA GLU A 175 -21.54 -13.07 -5.52
C GLU A 175 -20.35 -13.78 -6.19
N VAL A 176 -19.11 -13.44 -5.82
CA VAL A 176 -17.86 -14.02 -6.36
C VAL A 176 -17.51 -15.36 -5.69
N LYS A 177 -18.37 -15.94 -4.87
CA LYS A 177 -18.10 -17.24 -4.23
C LYS A 177 -18.18 -18.36 -5.27
N ARG A 178 -17.08 -19.07 -5.45
CA ARG A 178 -16.98 -20.34 -6.18
C ARG A 178 -16.56 -21.46 -5.24
#